data_a90cdf8aee3b28985585651ed0e8ba73
#
_entry.id   a90cdf8aee3b28985585651ed0e8ba73
#
_cell.length_a   1.000
_cell.length_b   1.000
_cell.length_c   1.000
_cell.angle_alpha   90.00
_cell.angle_beta   90.00
_cell.angle_gamma   90.00
#
_symmetry.space_group_name_H-M   'P 1'
#
loop_
_entity.id
_entity.type
_entity.pdbx_description
1 polymer ?
#
loop_
_entity_poly.entity_id
_entity_poly.type
_entity_poly.pdbx_seq_one_letter_code
_entity_poly.pdbx_strand_id
1 'polypeptide(L)'
;MASISSLGVGSGLDLTTLLSNLRTAENQRLTPIKTQQNSFKAQVTGVSALKSALDKLNTANNALAKSESFGIVKGSIDGITNTSISGTNKAFTATTGSKAAPGTYSVEVQHLAQAHSITSAVKTSATDALSETDTKLVITQDNGKFAVPGSTTGQTQKSLEIDIKAGKTSLNDVRDAINKTNGTVTASIVKAKDNEYYLMLTAKNSGTDSKMTISDSDGLLGTTVEKVAAQNSVIVANGITIERQSNTIEDALEGVTLTLQAKTEVDKPETLSVTQDITGMKDAVKAWVDAYNALQDTIIAQTKYTPVKSGEDQNTSNGALLGDSTVREIQNKLKQQLTTLQPEGGEFRILADLGITQNAKTGKLEISDTKLDKALKEEPGKVRAFFTGDSDKTGFATQTRTYMKSLLDNIDGVIKTKQDGLDSTIKKLDTQLTRVTNSIEETIARYQKQFTNLDKAMSDMSSTTSRLTSMFSKL
;
A
#
# COMPACT_ATOMS: atom_id res chain seq x y z
N MET A 1 -35.02 -42.93 -9.79
CA MET A 1 -36.07 -42.25 -10.57
C MET A 1 -36.88 -43.32 -11.32
N ALA A 2 -38.03 -43.72 -10.77
CA ALA A 2 -38.91 -44.67 -11.43
C ALA A 2 -39.53 -43.97 -12.65
N SER A 3 -39.51 -44.64 -13.79
CA SER A 3 -39.94 -44.10 -15.06
C SER A 3 -41.40 -43.65 -15.03
N ILE A 4 -41.62 -42.39 -15.34
CA ILE A 4 -42.93 -41.72 -15.53
C ILE A 4 -43.64 -42.23 -16.79
N SER A 5 -43.04 -43.19 -17.52
CA SER A 5 -43.52 -43.65 -18.81
C SER A 5 -44.77 -44.54 -18.80
N SER A 6 -45.40 -44.77 -17.67
CA SER A 6 -46.60 -45.57 -17.55
C SER A 6 -47.84 -44.88 -16.98
N LEU A 7 -47.74 -43.56 -16.65
CA LEU A 7 -48.85 -42.84 -16.06
C LEU A 7 -49.86 -42.45 -17.15
N GLY A 8 -51.09 -42.92 -17.09
CA GLY A 8 -52.16 -42.66 -18.06
C GLY A 8 -52.38 -43.74 -19.14
N VAL A 9 -51.56 -44.78 -19.18
CA VAL A 9 -51.68 -45.88 -20.14
C VAL A 9 -52.97 -46.69 -19.87
N GLY A 10 -53.36 -46.87 -18.63
CA GLY A 10 -54.53 -47.61 -18.22
C GLY A 10 -55.86 -46.87 -18.43
N SER A 11 -55.81 -45.54 -18.26
CA SER A 11 -56.95 -44.65 -18.36
C SER A 11 -57.17 -44.05 -19.77
N GLY A 12 -56.12 -44.04 -20.62
CA GLY A 12 -56.10 -43.29 -21.88
C GLY A 12 -56.07 -41.77 -21.71
N LEU A 13 -55.82 -41.27 -20.50
CA LEU A 13 -55.70 -39.83 -20.17
C LEU A 13 -54.26 -39.41 -20.18
N ASP A 14 -53.96 -38.20 -20.69
CA ASP A 14 -52.59 -37.62 -20.60
C ASP A 14 -52.32 -37.06 -19.20
N LEU A 15 -52.21 -37.98 -18.23
CA LEU A 15 -51.92 -37.64 -16.82
C LEU A 15 -50.52 -37.13 -16.63
N THR A 16 -49.58 -37.43 -17.55
CA THR A 16 -48.21 -36.95 -17.52
C THR A 16 -48.15 -35.46 -17.77
N THR A 17 -48.80 -34.98 -18.83
CA THR A 17 -48.91 -33.56 -19.16
C THR A 17 -49.67 -32.81 -18.05
N LEU A 18 -50.73 -33.39 -17.50
CA LEU A 18 -51.45 -32.77 -16.39
C LEU A 18 -50.61 -32.60 -15.15
N LEU A 19 -49.80 -33.61 -14.75
CA LEU A 19 -48.87 -33.53 -13.62
C LEU A 19 -47.81 -32.49 -13.88
N SER A 20 -47.26 -32.37 -15.10
CA SER A 20 -46.29 -31.36 -15.49
C SER A 20 -46.88 -29.95 -15.38
N ASN A 21 -48.12 -29.74 -15.86
CA ASN A 21 -48.81 -28.46 -15.75
C ASN A 21 -49.06 -28.05 -14.27
N LEU A 22 -49.46 -29.00 -13.43
CA LEU A 22 -49.65 -28.78 -12.00
C LEU A 22 -48.30 -28.41 -11.33
N ARG A 23 -47.22 -29.10 -11.66
CA ARG A 23 -45.87 -28.74 -11.19
C ARG A 23 -45.48 -27.32 -11.60
N THR A 24 -45.76 -26.93 -12.85
CA THR A 24 -45.49 -25.59 -13.34
C THR A 24 -46.28 -24.53 -12.58
N ALA A 25 -47.59 -24.80 -12.35
CA ALA A 25 -48.43 -23.91 -11.54
C ALA A 25 -47.95 -23.77 -10.09
N GLU A 26 -47.58 -24.88 -9.42
CA GLU A 26 -47.01 -24.84 -8.06
C GLU A 26 -45.69 -24.13 -8.02
N ASN A 27 -44.84 -24.27 -9.04
CA ASN A 27 -43.53 -23.56 -9.12
C ASN A 27 -43.68 -22.03 -9.20
N GLN A 28 -44.83 -21.50 -9.61
CA GLN A 28 -45.08 -20.04 -9.58
C GLN A 28 -44.97 -19.46 -8.15
N ARG A 29 -45.19 -20.27 -7.11
CA ARG A 29 -45.02 -19.89 -5.69
C ARG A 29 -43.58 -19.55 -5.37
N LEU A 30 -42.60 -20.03 -6.13
CA LEU A 30 -41.17 -19.72 -5.95
C LEU A 30 -40.81 -18.38 -6.57
N THR A 31 -41.55 -17.88 -7.55
CA THR A 31 -41.22 -16.66 -8.30
C THR A 31 -41.05 -15.41 -7.38
N PRO A 32 -42.01 -15.08 -6.50
CA PRO A 32 -41.88 -13.91 -5.64
C PRO A 32 -40.65 -14.00 -4.69
N ILE A 33 -40.36 -15.22 -4.19
CA ILE A 33 -39.23 -15.45 -3.30
C ILE A 33 -37.91 -15.23 -4.06
N LYS A 34 -37.80 -15.77 -5.28
CA LYS A 34 -36.61 -15.59 -6.13
C LYS A 34 -36.44 -14.14 -6.56
N THR A 35 -37.53 -13.44 -6.89
CA THR A 35 -37.50 -12.01 -7.23
C THR A 35 -36.97 -11.19 -6.05
N GLN A 36 -37.50 -11.47 -4.85
CA GLN A 36 -37.06 -10.77 -3.64
C GLN A 36 -35.58 -11.08 -3.33
N GLN A 37 -35.16 -12.34 -3.45
CA GLN A 37 -33.76 -12.75 -3.26
C GLN A 37 -32.83 -12.04 -4.25
N ASN A 38 -33.22 -11.96 -5.53
CA ASN A 38 -32.44 -11.26 -6.55
C ASN A 38 -32.33 -9.75 -6.24
N SER A 39 -33.39 -9.13 -5.73
CA SER A 39 -33.37 -7.75 -5.28
C SER A 39 -32.38 -7.53 -4.15
N PHE A 40 -32.36 -8.38 -3.12
CA PHE A 40 -31.39 -8.27 -2.01
C PHE A 40 -29.96 -8.56 -2.48
N LYS A 41 -29.73 -9.50 -3.39
CA LYS A 41 -28.41 -9.74 -4.02
C LYS A 41 -27.94 -8.52 -4.79
N ALA A 42 -28.82 -7.85 -5.53
CA ALA A 42 -28.50 -6.60 -6.21
C ALA A 42 -28.13 -5.49 -5.21
N GLN A 43 -28.83 -5.41 -4.06
CA GLN A 43 -28.49 -4.47 -3.00
C GLN A 43 -27.10 -4.76 -2.40
N VAL A 44 -26.75 -6.03 -2.16
CA VAL A 44 -25.38 -6.42 -1.70
C VAL A 44 -24.33 -5.94 -2.70
N THR A 45 -24.58 -6.13 -4.00
CA THR A 45 -23.68 -5.64 -5.05
C THR A 45 -23.57 -4.11 -5.03
N GLY A 46 -24.69 -3.42 -4.88
CA GLY A 46 -24.73 -1.95 -4.77
C GLY A 46 -23.98 -1.42 -3.55
N VAL A 47 -24.16 -2.07 -2.38
CA VAL A 47 -23.42 -1.70 -1.15
C VAL A 47 -21.93 -1.99 -1.29
N SER A 48 -21.54 -3.07 -1.96
CA SER A 48 -20.14 -3.38 -2.25
C SER A 48 -19.50 -2.34 -3.18
N ALA A 49 -20.21 -1.88 -4.20
CA ALA A 49 -19.78 -0.79 -5.08
C ALA A 49 -19.61 0.52 -4.29
N LEU A 50 -20.57 0.86 -3.42
CA LEU A 50 -20.49 2.03 -2.54
C LEU A 50 -19.28 1.92 -1.60
N LYS A 51 -19.07 0.76 -0.96
CA LYS A 51 -17.90 0.51 -0.11
C LYS A 51 -16.61 0.77 -0.86
N SER A 52 -16.46 0.21 -2.06
CA SER A 52 -15.25 0.39 -2.89
C SER A 52 -14.99 1.86 -3.21
N ALA A 53 -16.03 2.64 -3.51
CA ALA A 53 -15.89 4.07 -3.75
C ALA A 53 -15.52 4.86 -2.47
N LEU A 54 -16.09 4.49 -1.31
CA LEU A 54 -15.73 5.05 -0.01
C LEU A 54 -14.28 4.70 0.39
N ASP A 55 -13.82 3.47 0.13
CA ASP A 55 -12.44 3.04 0.38
C ASP A 55 -11.44 3.88 -0.44
N LYS A 56 -11.75 4.16 -1.70
CA LYS A 56 -10.93 5.04 -2.56
C LYS A 56 -10.89 6.47 -2.03
N LEU A 57 -12.03 7.02 -1.63
CA LEU A 57 -12.10 8.34 -1.02
C LEU A 57 -11.32 8.39 0.30
N ASN A 58 -11.43 7.35 1.14
CA ASN A 58 -10.67 7.24 2.38
C ASN A 58 -9.15 7.18 2.13
N THR A 59 -8.72 6.46 1.11
CA THR A 59 -7.30 6.39 0.71
C THR A 59 -6.77 7.78 0.30
N ALA A 60 -7.50 8.48 -0.56
CA ALA A 60 -7.15 9.85 -0.97
C ALA A 60 -7.20 10.82 0.23
N ASN A 61 -8.19 10.68 1.10
CA ASN A 61 -8.32 11.50 2.29
C ASN A 61 -7.17 11.29 3.29
N ASN A 62 -6.70 10.06 3.44
CA ASN A 62 -5.56 9.76 4.31
C ASN A 62 -4.27 10.41 3.80
N ALA A 63 -4.12 10.60 2.49
CA ALA A 63 -3.02 11.36 1.93
C ALA A 63 -3.10 12.85 2.33
N LEU A 64 -4.30 13.45 2.34
CA LEU A 64 -4.51 14.83 2.80
C LEU A 64 -4.40 14.98 4.32
N ALA A 65 -4.73 13.95 5.10
CA ALA A 65 -4.69 14.00 6.56
C ALA A 65 -3.27 13.86 7.14
N LYS A 66 -2.28 13.47 6.33
CA LYS A 66 -0.88 13.36 6.77
C LYS A 66 -0.19 14.71 6.62
N SER A 67 0.30 15.27 7.74
CA SER A 67 1.06 16.52 7.74
C SER A 67 2.30 16.45 6.84
N GLU A 68 2.89 15.26 6.68
CA GLU A 68 4.05 14.98 5.82
C GLU A 68 3.75 15.24 4.34
N SER A 69 2.52 14.96 3.89
CA SER A 69 2.09 15.22 2.50
C SER A 69 2.09 16.72 2.15
N PHE A 70 2.01 17.58 3.16
CA PHE A 70 1.99 19.04 3.01
C PHE A 70 3.32 19.72 3.37
N GLY A 71 4.32 18.95 3.78
CA GLY A 71 5.64 19.47 4.16
C GLY A 71 6.77 18.99 3.26
N ILE A 72 6.46 18.39 2.10
CA ILE A 72 7.49 17.97 1.17
C ILE A 72 8.13 19.22 0.56
N VAL A 73 9.37 19.44 0.95
CA VAL A 73 10.19 20.51 0.41
C VAL A 73 11.16 19.89 -0.59
N LYS A 74 11.13 20.36 -1.83
CA LYS A 74 12.01 19.85 -2.88
C LYS A 74 13.31 20.64 -2.87
N GLY A 75 14.42 19.94 -2.66
CA GLY A 75 15.75 20.54 -2.83
C GLY A 75 16.15 20.52 -4.30
N SER A 76 16.58 21.67 -4.80
CA SER A 76 17.28 21.77 -6.06
C SER A 76 18.67 22.36 -5.84
N ILE A 77 19.63 21.85 -6.58
CA ILE A 77 21.01 22.36 -6.54
C ILE A 77 21.27 23.08 -7.84
N ASP A 78 21.53 24.37 -7.74
CA ASP A 78 21.99 25.18 -8.84
C ASP A 78 23.50 25.39 -8.68
N GLY A 79 24.29 24.61 -9.43
CA GLY A 79 25.71 24.79 -9.51
C GLY A 79 26.06 25.90 -10.50
N ILE A 80 27.13 26.64 -10.24
CA ILE A 80 27.75 27.47 -11.26
C ILE A 80 28.28 26.51 -12.33
N THR A 81 27.64 26.49 -13.50
CA THR A 81 28.09 25.68 -14.62
C THR A 81 29.42 26.23 -15.13
N ASN A 82 30.48 25.52 -14.82
CA ASN A 82 31.73 25.73 -15.51
C ASN A 82 31.60 25.18 -16.95
N THR A 83 31.75 26.02 -17.91
CA THR A 83 31.66 25.71 -19.35
C THR A 83 32.77 24.76 -19.88
N SER A 84 33.61 24.22 -19.01
CA SER A 84 34.77 23.40 -19.41
C SER A 84 34.67 21.91 -19.06
N ILE A 85 33.60 21.41 -18.45
CA ILE A 85 33.40 20.00 -18.14
C ILE A 85 32.04 19.58 -18.66
N SER A 86 32.02 18.78 -19.70
CA SER A 86 30.81 18.12 -20.19
C SER A 86 30.39 17.04 -19.20
N GLY A 87 29.46 17.39 -18.33
CA GLY A 87 28.90 16.48 -17.35
C GLY A 87 28.32 17.24 -16.16
N THR A 88 27.21 16.81 -15.65
CA THR A 88 26.51 17.33 -14.49
C THR A 88 27.32 17.09 -13.20
N ASN A 89 28.47 17.75 -13.03
CA ASN A 89 29.27 17.64 -11.82
C ASN A 89 28.77 18.64 -10.79
N LYS A 90 27.67 18.29 -10.12
CA LYS A 90 27.29 18.92 -8.86
C LYS A 90 28.15 18.30 -7.77
N ALA A 91 28.80 19.14 -6.93
CA ALA A 91 29.67 18.66 -5.88
C ALA A 91 28.91 17.86 -4.80
N PHE A 92 27.61 18.04 -4.75
CA PHE A 92 26.74 17.30 -3.84
C PHE A 92 25.34 17.12 -4.43
N THR A 93 24.57 16.20 -3.86
CA THR A 93 23.12 16.10 -4.02
C THR A 93 22.43 16.39 -2.69
N ALA A 94 21.18 16.83 -2.74
CA ALA A 94 20.39 17.05 -1.52
C ALA A 94 19.05 16.36 -1.62
N THR A 95 18.59 15.81 -0.50
CA THR A 95 17.21 15.37 -0.29
C THR A 95 16.62 16.12 0.89
N THR A 96 15.30 16.38 0.83
CA THR A 96 14.62 17.16 1.84
C THR A 96 13.48 16.38 2.47
N GLY A 97 13.33 16.52 3.79
CA GLY A 97 12.18 16.01 4.55
C GLY A 97 11.21 17.14 4.92
N SER A 98 10.16 16.78 5.64
CA SER A 98 9.08 17.69 6.03
C SER A 98 9.48 18.85 6.94
N LYS A 99 10.66 18.78 7.56
CA LYS A 99 11.20 19.83 8.44
C LYS A 99 12.10 20.83 7.72
N ALA A 100 12.42 20.60 6.43
CA ALA A 100 13.30 21.49 5.69
C ALA A 100 12.65 22.86 5.52
N ALA A 101 13.36 23.91 5.86
CA ALA A 101 12.90 25.29 5.68
C ALA A 101 13.18 25.74 4.24
N PRO A 102 12.20 26.33 3.53
CA PRO A 102 12.44 26.97 2.25
C PRO A 102 13.48 28.08 2.37
N GLY A 103 14.43 28.13 1.44
CA GLY A 103 15.51 29.10 1.44
C GLY A 103 16.61 28.76 0.45
N THR A 104 17.60 29.64 0.36
CA THR A 104 18.78 29.47 -0.46
C THR A 104 19.99 29.35 0.44
N TYR A 105 20.75 28.28 0.27
CA TYR A 105 21.92 27.95 1.04
C TYR A 105 23.14 27.90 0.13
N SER A 106 24.18 28.63 0.50
CA SER A 106 25.48 28.54 -0.17
C SER A 106 26.25 27.38 0.46
N VAL A 107 26.69 26.41 -0.35
CA VAL A 107 27.39 25.21 0.12
C VAL A 107 28.70 25.05 -0.67
N GLU A 108 29.82 25.09 0.04
CA GLU A 108 31.15 24.78 -0.49
C GLU A 108 31.61 23.45 0.10
N VAL A 109 32.04 22.50 -0.77
CA VAL A 109 32.60 21.22 -0.35
C VAL A 109 34.10 21.30 -0.45
N GLN A 110 34.78 21.46 0.70
CA GLN A 110 36.25 21.60 0.76
C GLN A 110 36.94 20.24 0.77
N HIS A 111 36.39 19.27 1.52
CA HIS A 111 36.92 17.92 1.62
C HIS A 111 35.83 16.88 1.63
N LEU A 112 36.10 15.74 0.96
CA LEU A 112 35.29 14.54 1.11
C LEU A 112 35.84 13.68 2.26
N ALA A 113 34.96 13.00 2.96
CA ALA A 113 35.33 11.98 3.90
C ALA A 113 35.96 10.79 3.17
N GLN A 114 37.09 10.30 3.70
CA GLN A 114 37.81 9.15 3.15
C GLN A 114 37.92 8.04 4.20
N ALA A 115 37.76 6.80 3.74
CA ALA A 115 38.02 5.64 4.57
C ALA A 115 39.48 5.32 4.63
N HIS A 116 39.98 4.99 5.82
CA HIS A 116 41.37 4.58 6.01
C HIS A 116 41.67 3.30 5.22
N SER A 117 42.80 3.29 4.52
CA SER A 117 43.31 2.11 3.84
C SER A 117 44.80 1.95 4.03
N ILE A 118 45.23 0.77 4.39
CA ILE A 118 46.63 0.41 4.60
C ILE A 118 46.95 -0.91 3.90
N THR A 119 48.21 -1.12 3.55
CA THR A 119 48.69 -2.40 3.01
C THR A 119 49.79 -2.97 3.89
N SER A 120 49.88 -4.30 3.92
CA SER A 120 51.05 -4.99 4.46
C SER A 120 52.32 -4.68 3.65
N ALA A 121 53.47 -5.06 4.13
CA ALA A 121 54.65 -5.23 3.31
C ALA A 121 54.38 -6.21 2.17
N VAL A 122 55.18 -6.12 1.08
CA VAL A 122 55.11 -7.06 -0.06
C VAL A 122 55.45 -8.47 0.41
N LYS A 123 54.67 -9.44 -0.11
CA LYS A 123 54.91 -10.88 0.08
C LYS A 123 55.02 -11.56 -1.28
N THR A 124 55.76 -12.63 -1.38
CA THR A 124 56.02 -13.35 -2.63
C THR A 124 54.87 -14.26 -3.04
N SER A 125 54.03 -14.63 -2.09
CA SER A 125 52.87 -15.51 -2.27
C SER A 125 51.70 -15.08 -1.38
N ALA A 126 50.49 -15.40 -1.85
CA ALA A 126 49.27 -15.20 -1.06
C ALA A 126 48.91 -16.46 -0.24
N THR A 127 49.51 -17.60 -0.56
CA THR A 127 49.17 -18.94 -0.01
C THR A 127 50.20 -19.52 0.94
N ASP A 128 51.44 -19.02 0.84
CA ASP A 128 52.54 -19.54 1.68
C ASP A 128 52.40 -19.04 3.10
N ALA A 129 52.70 -19.91 4.07
CA ALA A 129 52.70 -19.55 5.48
C ALA A 129 53.77 -18.47 5.75
N LEU A 130 53.39 -17.44 6.46
CA LEU A 130 54.26 -16.29 6.80
C LEU A 130 54.93 -16.48 8.18
N SER A 131 54.42 -17.39 9.01
CA SER A 131 54.96 -17.75 10.33
C SER A 131 54.63 -19.21 10.65
N GLU A 132 55.59 -19.87 11.31
CA GLU A 132 55.44 -21.24 11.83
C GLU A 132 54.99 -21.25 13.31
N THR A 133 54.74 -20.10 13.89
CA THR A 133 54.29 -19.96 15.27
C THR A 133 52.90 -19.34 15.32
N ASP A 134 52.19 -19.61 16.41
CA ASP A 134 50.93 -18.94 16.70
C ASP A 134 51.24 -17.42 16.86
N THR A 135 50.44 -16.58 16.20
CA THR A 135 50.61 -15.11 16.24
C THR A 135 49.27 -14.42 16.51
N LYS A 136 49.34 -13.19 16.98
CA LYS A 136 48.16 -12.37 17.27
C LYS A 136 48.19 -11.08 16.47
N LEU A 137 47.11 -10.81 15.77
CA LEU A 137 46.88 -9.56 15.07
C LEU A 137 45.78 -8.78 15.81
N VAL A 138 46.07 -7.51 16.17
CA VAL A 138 45.12 -6.59 16.81
C VAL A 138 44.91 -5.40 15.89
N ILE A 139 43.65 -5.16 15.49
CA ILE A 139 43.21 -4.01 14.71
C ILE A 139 42.32 -3.14 15.58
N THR A 140 42.73 -1.88 15.79
CA THR A 140 41.97 -0.92 16.60
C THR A 140 41.48 0.23 15.73
N GLN A 141 40.24 0.65 15.94
CA GLN A 141 39.62 1.86 15.35
C GLN A 141 38.79 2.58 16.40
N ASP A 142 38.74 3.92 16.36
CA ASP A 142 37.91 4.69 17.29
C ASP A 142 36.40 4.45 17.07
N ASN A 143 35.97 4.27 15.82
CA ASN A 143 34.60 3.89 15.47
C ASN A 143 34.41 2.36 15.29
N GLY A 144 35.36 1.56 15.72
CA GLY A 144 35.35 0.10 15.59
C GLY A 144 34.11 -0.52 16.23
N LYS A 145 33.48 -1.43 15.50
CA LYS A 145 32.31 -2.25 15.91
C LYS A 145 32.61 -3.72 15.65
N PHE A 146 33.59 -4.23 16.38
CA PHE A 146 33.96 -5.63 16.32
C PHE A 146 33.20 -6.40 17.38
N ALA A 147 32.73 -7.60 17.03
CA ALA A 147 32.01 -8.45 17.98
C ALA A 147 32.88 -8.76 19.20
N VAL A 148 32.33 -8.65 20.40
CA VAL A 148 32.99 -9.08 21.63
C VAL A 148 32.96 -10.61 21.70
N PRO A 149 34.12 -11.30 21.79
CA PRO A 149 34.16 -12.75 21.89
C PRO A 149 33.28 -13.26 23.04
N GLY A 150 32.40 -14.22 22.76
CA GLY A 150 31.52 -14.79 23.77
C GLY A 150 30.30 -13.97 24.17
N SER A 151 30.11 -12.76 23.62
CA SER A 151 28.92 -11.96 23.88
C SER A 151 27.70 -12.50 23.11
N THR A 152 26.62 -12.80 23.83
CA THR A 152 25.31 -13.17 23.26
C THR A 152 24.39 -11.95 23.07
N THR A 153 24.81 -10.76 23.52
CA THR A 153 24.00 -9.53 23.55
C THR A 153 24.28 -8.57 22.40
N GLY A 154 25.13 -8.97 21.43
CA GLY A 154 25.49 -8.12 20.29
C GLY A 154 26.37 -6.91 20.66
N GLN A 155 27.06 -6.95 21.80
CA GLN A 155 28.02 -5.92 22.19
C GLN A 155 29.19 -5.85 21.23
N THR A 156 29.72 -4.64 21.00
CA THR A 156 30.88 -4.38 20.15
C THR A 156 31.98 -3.67 20.90
N GLN A 157 33.20 -3.85 20.42
CA GLN A 157 34.40 -3.22 20.94
C GLN A 157 35.18 -2.50 19.84
N LYS A 158 36.09 -1.59 20.22
CA LYS A 158 36.91 -0.82 19.27
C LYS A 158 38.08 -1.62 18.69
N SER A 159 38.45 -2.72 19.30
CA SER A 159 39.59 -3.55 18.89
C SER A 159 39.14 -4.93 18.46
N LEU A 160 39.70 -5.42 17.37
CA LEU A 160 39.58 -6.79 16.89
C LEU A 160 40.87 -7.53 17.20
N GLU A 161 40.79 -8.56 18.00
CA GLU A 161 41.88 -9.49 18.26
C GLU A 161 41.67 -10.76 17.44
N ILE A 162 42.68 -11.17 16.67
CA ILE A 162 42.66 -12.35 15.83
C ILE A 162 43.84 -13.22 16.20
N ASP A 163 43.54 -14.41 16.74
CA ASP A 163 44.56 -15.44 16.99
C ASP A 163 44.75 -16.22 15.69
N ILE A 164 45.94 -16.19 15.11
CA ILE A 164 46.31 -16.85 13.87
C ILE A 164 47.19 -18.01 14.23
N LYS A 165 46.74 -19.20 13.92
CA LYS A 165 47.45 -20.45 14.26
C LYS A 165 48.62 -20.75 13.32
N ALA A 166 49.67 -21.33 13.84
CA ALA A 166 50.79 -21.87 13.06
C ALA A 166 50.28 -22.66 11.84
N GLY A 167 50.87 -22.46 10.65
CA GLY A 167 50.47 -23.07 9.41
C GLY A 167 49.16 -22.50 8.79
N LYS A 168 48.50 -21.55 9.44
CA LYS A 168 47.34 -20.78 8.93
C LYS A 168 47.64 -19.28 8.91
N THR A 169 48.84 -18.92 8.52
CA THR A 169 49.38 -17.58 8.57
C THR A 169 49.56 -16.95 7.20
N SER A 170 49.07 -17.60 6.13
CA SER A 170 49.11 -17.03 4.76
C SER A 170 48.28 -15.74 4.64
N LEU A 171 48.55 -14.92 3.65
CA LEU A 171 47.73 -13.73 3.38
C LEU A 171 46.24 -14.06 3.21
N ASN A 172 45.94 -15.24 2.58
CA ASN A 172 44.57 -15.72 2.44
C ASN A 172 43.93 -16.03 3.80
N ASP A 173 44.67 -16.71 4.68
CA ASP A 173 44.14 -17.07 6.02
C ASP A 173 43.86 -15.82 6.85
N VAL A 174 44.78 -14.86 6.82
CA VAL A 174 44.62 -13.56 7.54
C VAL A 174 43.44 -12.76 6.99
N ARG A 175 43.31 -12.65 5.66
CA ARG A 175 42.16 -12.04 5.00
C ARG A 175 40.85 -12.66 5.47
N ASP A 176 40.75 -13.98 5.43
CA ASP A 176 39.53 -14.72 5.74
C ASP A 176 39.19 -14.59 7.24
N ALA A 177 40.21 -14.61 8.11
CA ALA A 177 40.03 -14.40 9.54
C ALA A 177 39.46 -13.00 9.83
N ILE A 178 39.98 -11.94 9.20
CA ILE A 178 39.47 -10.58 9.36
C ILE A 178 38.03 -10.49 8.84
N ASN A 179 37.78 -10.94 7.62
CA ASN A 179 36.47 -10.80 6.98
C ASN A 179 35.36 -11.63 7.68
N LYS A 180 35.72 -12.77 8.28
CA LYS A 180 34.81 -13.61 9.07
C LYS A 180 34.19 -12.85 10.27
N THR A 181 34.87 -11.85 10.79
CA THR A 181 34.38 -11.08 11.93
C THR A 181 33.21 -10.17 11.58
N ASN A 182 33.00 -9.88 10.29
CA ASN A 182 32.01 -8.93 9.78
C ASN A 182 32.00 -7.58 10.51
N GLY A 183 33.16 -7.16 11.00
CA GLY A 183 33.37 -5.88 11.69
C GLY A 183 33.45 -4.68 10.74
N THR A 184 34.02 -3.58 11.24
CA THR A 184 34.18 -2.30 10.53
C THR A 184 35.38 -2.23 9.58
N VAL A 185 36.14 -3.33 9.45
CA VAL A 185 37.27 -3.46 8.53
C VAL A 185 37.04 -4.60 7.55
N THR A 186 37.49 -4.41 6.33
CA THR A 186 37.56 -5.46 5.29
C THR A 186 39.00 -5.68 4.88
N ALA A 187 39.34 -6.94 4.58
CA ALA A 187 40.64 -7.33 4.08
C ALA A 187 40.51 -7.86 2.65
N SER A 188 41.44 -7.50 1.79
CA SER A 188 41.56 -8.00 0.43
C SER A 188 43.02 -8.24 0.06
N ILE A 189 43.25 -9.09 -0.96
CA ILE A 189 44.60 -9.32 -1.46
C ILE A 189 44.73 -8.59 -2.81
N VAL A 190 45.78 -7.82 -2.94
CA VAL A 190 46.14 -7.13 -4.17
C VAL A 190 47.42 -7.76 -4.74
N LYS A 191 47.35 -8.30 -5.94
CA LYS A 191 48.50 -8.74 -6.71
C LYS A 191 48.95 -7.57 -7.60
N ALA A 192 50.13 -6.99 -7.34
CA ALA A 192 50.66 -5.90 -8.15
C ALA A 192 51.37 -6.43 -9.45
N LYS A 193 52.17 -7.48 -9.29
CA LYS A 193 52.79 -8.23 -10.37
C LYS A 193 53.15 -9.63 -9.88
N ASP A 194 53.85 -10.42 -10.68
CA ASP A 194 54.25 -11.77 -10.27
C ASP A 194 55.17 -11.67 -9.05
N ASN A 195 54.88 -12.51 -8.06
CA ASN A 195 55.54 -12.57 -6.75
C ASN A 195 55.46 -11.26 -5.93
N GLU A 196 54.42 -10.44 -6.18
CA GLU A 196 54.15 -9.24 -5.37
C GLU A 196 52.69 -9.20 -4.93
N TYR A 197 52.45 -9.64 -3.70
CA TYR A 197 51.13 -9.68 -3.07
C TYR A 197 51.12 -8.80 -1.83
N TYR A 198 50.00 -8.11 -1.63
CA TYR A 198 49.75 -7.25 -0.48
C TYR A 198 48.42 -7.63 0.17
N LEU A 199 48.39 -7.67 1.47
CA LEU A 199 47.13 -7.63 2.20
C LEU A 199 46.73 -6.16 2.36
N MET A 200 45.60 -5.79 1.75
CA MET A 200 44.99 -4.48 1.90
C MET A 200 43.87 -4.54 2.94
N LEU A 201 43.94 -3.68 3.93
CA LEU A 201 42.90 -3.47 4.91
C LEU A 201 42.23 -2.14 4.64
N THR A 202 40.91 -2.14 4.56
CA THR A 202 40.13 -0.92 4.29
C THR A 202 39.01 -0.82 5.32
N ALA A 203 38.89 0.35 5.92
CA ALA A 203 37.77 0.67 6.79
C ALA A 203 36.47 0.74 6.00
N LYS A 204 35.39 0.21 6.55
CA LYS A 204 34.05 0.29 5.93
C LYS A 204 33.44 1.68 6.05
N ASN A 205 33.78 2.40 7.10
CA ASN A 205 33.34 3.77 7.35
C ASN A 205 34.42 4.76 6.93
N SER A 206 34.03 5.95 6.53
CA SER A 206 34.91 7.07 6.29
C SER A 206 35.17 7.87 7.61
N GLY A 207 36.01 8.91 7.51
CA GLY A 207 36.27 9.84 8.58
C GLY A 207 37.45 9.44 9.46
N THR A 208 37.94 10.40 10.23
CA THR A 208 39.15 10.24 11.07
C THR A 208 39.01 9.13 12.12
N ASP A 209 37.83 8.89 12.65
CA ASP A 209 37.55 7.80 13.59
C ASP A 209 37.72 6.40 12.97
N SER A 210 37.76 6.32 11.64
CA SER A 210 37.99 5.06 10.92
C SER A 210 39.46 4.69 10.82
N LYS A 211 40.37 5.54 11.29
CA LYS A 211 41.81 5.29 11.28
C LYS A 211 42.13 3.99 12.03
N MET A 212 42.81 3.09 11.33
CA MET A 212 43.23 1.81 11.87
C MET A 212 44.63 1.93 12.48
N THR A 213 44.77 1.36 13.67
CA THR A 213 46.06 1.05 14.25
C THR A 213 46.21 -0.46 14.31
N ILE A 214 47.32 -0.96 13.80
CA ILE A 214 47.59 -2.39 13.77
C ILE A 214 48.75 -2.69 14.72
N SER A 215 48.53 -3.69 15.56
CA SER A 215 49.59 -4.32 16.37
C SER A 215 49.69 -5.77 15.92
N ASP A 216 50.87 -6.14 15.50
CA ASP A 216 51.22 -7.46 15.00
C ASP A 216 52.38 -7.99 15.82
N SER A 217 52.12 -8.99 16.66
CA SER A 217 53.09 -9.45 17.68
C SER A 217 54.38 -10.00 17.07
N ASP A 218 54.30 -10.59 15.89
CA ASP A 218 55.43 -11.32 15.26
C ASP A 218 55.86 -10.70 13.92
N GLY A 219 55.36 -9.53 13.58
CA GLY A 219 55.66 -8.87 12.32
C GLY A 219 55.16 -9.57 11.08
N LEU A 220 54.06 -10.35 11.21
CA LEU A 220 53.43 -11.13 10.15
C LEU A 220 53.15 -10.30 8.89
N LEU A 221 52.57 -9.11 9.08
CA LEU A 221 52.26 -8.17 8.01
C LEU A 221 53.45 -7.31 7.60
N GLY A 222 54.53 -7.29 8.40
CA GLY A 222 55.67 -6.40 8.24
C GLY A 222 55.29 -4.92 8.42
N THR A 223 56.13 -4.03 7.90
CA THR A 223 55.83 -2.59 7.98
C THR A 223 54.61 -2.27 7.10
N THR A 224 53.54 -1.85 7.74
CA THR A 224 52.33 -1.42 7.05
C THR A 224 52.50 -0.03 6.44
N VAL A 225 51.91 0.18 5.28
CA VAL A 225 51.96 1.45 4.52
C VAL A 225 50.55 1.99 4.36
N GLU A 226 50.32 3.22 4.82
CA GLU A 226 49.10 3.96 4.61
C GLU A 226 48.97 4.28 3.11
N LYS A 227 47.85 3.90 2.49
CA LYS A 227 47.51 4.17 1.08
C LYS A 227 46.51 5.30 0.98
N VAL A 228 45.53 5.32 1.85
CA VAL A 228 44.54 6.39 1.98
C VAL A 228 44.41 6.77 3.43
N ALA A 229 44.71 8.04 3.72
CA ALA A 229 44.54 8.59 5.07
C ALA A 229 43.04 8.72 5.41
N ALA A 230 42.68 8.39 6.64
CA ALA A 230 41.35 8.67 7.15
C ALA A 230 41.11 10.18 7.20
N GLN A 231 40.04 10.65 6.62
CA GLN A 231 39.71 12.06 6.51
C GLN A 231 38.21 12.32 6.70
N ASN A 232 37.91 13.40 7.42
CA ASN A 232 36.55 13.90 7.55
C ASN A 232 36.10 14.65 6.30
N SER A 233 34.81 14.69 6.04
CA SER A 233 34.27 15.68 5.13
C SER A 233 34.21 17.04 5.78
N VAL A 234 34.49 18.08 5.00
CA VAL A 234 34.42 19.48 5.44
C VAL A 234 33.62 20.25 4.39
N ILE A 235 32.53 20.85 4.83
CA ILE A 235 31.74 21.77 4.05
C ILE A 235 31.64 23.12 4.72
N VAL A 236 31.39 24.16 3.93
CA VAL A 236 31.03 25.49 4.46
C VAL A 236 29.59 25.78 3.97
N ALA A 237 28.64 25.82 4.90
CA ALA A 237 27.24 26.15 4.61
C ALA A 237 26.95 27.57 5.15
N ASN A 238 26.59 28.50 4.27
CA ASN A 238 26.32 29.90 4.62
C ASN A 238 27.44 30.54 5.50
N GLY A 239 28.68 30.21 5.18
CA GLY A 239 29.84 30.70 5.96
C GLY A 239 30.15 29.93 7.24
N ILE A 240 29.39 28.90 7.59
CA ILE A 240 29.62 28.04 8.76
C ILE A 240 30.36 26.79 8.33
N THR A 241 31.54 26.53 8.89
CA THR A 241 32.30 25.30 8.63
C THR A 241 31.69 24.13 9.42
N ILE A 242 31.42 23.03 8.73
CA ILE A 242 30.82 21.82 9.28
C ILE A 242 31.69 20.64 8.89
N GLU A 243 32.12 19.88 9.89
CA GLU A 243 32.98 18.71 9.74
C GLU A 243 32.22 17.44 10.15
N ARG A 244 32.25 16.39 9.32
CA ARG A 244 31.58 15.12 9.57
C ARG A 244 32.41 13.92 9.12
N GLN A 245 32.18 12.78 9.76
CA GLN A 245 32.87 11.52 9.48
C GLN A 245 32.39 10.87 8.14
N SER A 246 31.31 11.34 7.58
CA SER A 246 30.62 10.75 6.41
C SER A 246 30.47 11.78 5.29
N ASN A 247 30.36 11.29 4.04
CA ASN A 247 29.94 12.10 2.91
C ASN A 247 28.41 12.27 2.83
N THR A 248 27.64 11.55 3.67
CA THR A 248 26.21 11.77 3.87
C THR A 248 26.01 12.53 5.17
N ILE A 249 25.53 13.76 5.08
CA ILE A 249 25.38 14.71 6.19
C ILE A 249 23.89 14.98 6.35
N GLU A 250 23.32 14.55 7.49
CA GLU A 250 21.86 14.61 7.75
C GLU A 250 21.49 15.74 8.74
N ASP A 251 22.45 16.31 9.42
CA ASP A 251 22.27 17.18 10.58
C ASP A 251 22.88 18.59 10.41
N ALA A 252 23.40 18.91 9.22
CA ALA A 252 23.99 20.22 8.95
C ALA A 252 22.93 21.31 8.71
N LEU A 253 21.86 20.96 8.02
CA LEU A 253 20.72 21.82 7.74
C LEU A 253 19.45 21.05 8.15
N GLU A 254 18.59 21.69 8.95
CA GLU A 254 17.42 21.03 9.49
C GLU A 254 16.53 20.47 8.37
N GLY A 255 16.29 19.16 8.40
CA GLY A 255 15.47 18.45 7.43
C GLY A 255 16.08 18.30 6.02
N VAL A 256 17.38 18.59 5.88
CA VAL A 256 18.12 18.41 4.62
C VAL A 256 19.25 17.40 4.80
N THR A 257 19.27 16.39 3.94
CA THR A 257 20.39 15.45 3.85
C THR A 257 21.23 15.82 2.63
N LEU A 258 22.50 16.14 2.86
CA LEU A 258 23.48 16.39 1.81
C LEU A 258 24.28 15.11 1.54
N THR A 259 24.46 14.73 0.27
CA THR A 259 25.35 13.65 -0.14
C THR A 259 26.46 14.22 -1.02
N LEU A 260 27.65 14.26 -0.47
CA LEU A 260 28.83 14.85 -1.12
C LEU A 260 29.37 13.88 -2.17
N GLN A 261 29.72 14.40 -3.36
CA GLN A 261 30.21 13.61 -4.50
C GLN A 261 31.58 14.09 -4.99
N ALA A 262 31.83 15.40 -4.93
CA ALA A 262 33.07 16.02 -5.35
C ALA A 262 33.39 17.26 -4.50
N LYS A 263 34.60 17.80 -4.65
CA LYS A 263 34.92 19.12 -4.11
C LYS A 263 34.34 20.20 -5.02
N THR A 264 33.90 21.32 -4.44
CA THR A 264 33.62 22.53 -5.22
C THR A 264 34.93 23.17 -5.69
N GLU A 265 34.84 24.06 -6.67
CA GLU A 265 35.98 24.93 -6.98
C GLU A 265 36.23 25.87 -5.80
N VAL A 266 37.48 26.20 -5.57
CA VAL A 266 37.89 27.09 -4.49
C VAL A 266 37.18 28.45 -4.64
N ASP A 267 36.61 28.95 -3.56
CA ASP A 267 35.85 30.20 -3.51
C ASP A 267 34.62 30.27 -4.44
N LYS A 268 34.16 29.10 -4.90
CA LYS A 268 32.93 29.00 -5.74
C LYS A 268 31.94 28.00 -5.12
N PRO A 269 31.20 28.42 -4.12
CA PRO A 269 30.19 27.59 -3.51
C PRO A 269 29.06 27.28 -4.52
N GLU A 270 28.47 26.12 -4.40
CA GLU A 270 27.23 25.77 -5.08
C GLU A 270 26.02 26.25 -4.29
N THR A 271 24.96 26.62 -4.99
CA THR A 271 23.72 27.08 -4.35
C THR A 271 22.73 25.94 -4.22
N LEU A 272 22.35 25.63 -2.99
CA LEU A 272 21.20 24.76 -2.68
C LEU A 272 19.96 25.64 -2.53
N SER A 273 19.01 25.52 -3.45
CA SER A 273 17.69 26.13 -3.33
C SER A 273 16.70 25.10 -2.79
N VAL A 274 16.13 25.38 -1.64
CA VAL A 274 15.07 24.58 -1.02
C VAL A 274 13.76 25.29 -1.24
N THR A 275 12.88 24.70 -2.05
CA THR A 275 11.57 25.27 -2.40
C THR A 275 10.46 24.35 -1.95
N GLN A 276 9.31 24.93 -1.63
CA GLN A 276 8.16 24.13 -1.29
C GLN A 276 7.61 23.43 -2.54
N ASP A 277 7.50 22.11 -2.50
CA ASP A 277 6.84 21.36 -3.57
C ASP A 277 5.32 21.37 -3.36
N ILE A 278 4.65 22.28 -4.09
CA ILE A 278 3.20 22.33 -4.11
C ILE A 278 2.57 21.29 -5.01
N THR A 279 3.36 20.62 -5.87
CA THR A 279 2.86 19.63 -6.84
C THR A 279 2.22 18.46 -6.11
N GLY A 280 2.92 17.91 -5.12
CA GLY A 280 2.38 16.81 -4.31
C GLY A 280 1.10 17.17 -3.55
N MET A 281 1.02 18.40 -3.05
CA MET A 281 -0.22 18.90 -2.40
C MET A 281 -1.36 19.04 -3.40
N LYS A 282 -1.09 19.64 -4.54
CA LYS A 282 -2.08 19.82 -5.61
C LYS A 282 -2.59 18.47 -6.10
N ASP A 283 -1.69 17.52 -6.34
CA ASP A 283 -2.05 16.16 -6.78
C ASP A 283 -2.86 15.41 -5.72
N ALA A 284 -2.53 15.56 -4.45
CA ALA A 284 -3.32 14.98 -3.36
C ALA A 284 -4.73 15.58 -3.27
N VAL A 285 -4.86 16.90 -3.43
CA VAL A 285 -6.17 17.57 -3.49
C VAL A 285 -6.97 17.11 -4.71
N LYS A 286 -6.36 17.03 -5.89
CA LYS A 286 -7.02 16.54 -7.11
C LYS A 286 -7.48 15.09 -6.94
N ALA A 287 -6.60 14.21 -6.43
CA ALA A 287 -6.94 12.81 -6.19
C ALA A 287 -8.13 12.67 -5.21
N TRP A 288 -8.20 13.54 -4.20
CA TRP A 288 -9.33 13.56 -3.27
C TRP A 288 -10.63 14.01 -3.97
N VAL A 289 -10.58 15.08 -4.77
CA VAL A 289 -11.74 15.57 -5.55
C VAL A 289 -12.21 14.51 -6.54
N ASP A 290 -11.29 13.86 -7.26
CA ASP A 290 -11.62 12.80 -8.21
C ASP A 290 -12.28 11.61 -7.52
N ALA A 291 -11.77 11.20 -6.35
CA ALA A 291 -12.36 10.12 -5.56
C ALA A 291 -13.76 10.50 -5.01
N TYR A 292 -13.95 11.74 -4.57
CA TYR A 292 -15.27 12.26 -4.18
C TYR A 292 -16.24 12.22 -5.37
N ASN A 293 -15.82 12.69 -6.55
CA ASN A 293 -16.64 12.70 -7.76
C ASN A 293 -17.01 11.28 -8.21
N ALA A 294 -16.08 10.34 -8.12
CA ALA A 294 -16.34 8.92 -8.40
C ALA A 294 -17.35 8.30 -7.41
N LEU A 295 -17.28 8.70 -6.14
CA LEU A 295 -18.28 8.30 -5.15
C LEU A 295 -19.66 8.89 -5.48
N GLN A 296 -19.75 10.16 -5.90
CA GLN A 296 -21.01 10.77 -6.35
C GLN A 296 -21.59 10.04 -7.57
N ASP A 297 -20.77 9.67 -8.56
CA ASP A 297 -21.21 8.86 -9.71
C ASP A 297 -21.76 7.50 -9.28
N THR A 298 -21.09 6.85 -8.32
CA THR A 298 -21.55 5.58 -7.76
C THR A 298 -22.89 5.74 -7.05
N ILE A 299 -23.05 6.77 -6.23
CA ILE A 299 -24.31 7.07 -5.53
C ILE A 299 -25.41 7.31 -6.55
N ILE A 300 -25.19 8.14 -7.57
CA ILE A 300 -26.16 8.46 -8.63
C ILE A 300 -26.57 7.15 -9.35
N ALA A 301 -25.62 6.32 -9.74
CA ALA A 301 -25.90 5.07 -10.42
C ALA A 301 -26.71 4.09 -9.55
N GLN A 302 -26.37 3.97 -8.26
CA GLN A 302 -27.04 3.05 -7.32
C GLN A 302 -28.42 3.55 -6.85
N THR A 303 -28.69 4.85 -6.96
CA THR A 303 -29.98 5.46 -6.56
C THR A 303 -30.81 5.96 -7.74
N LYS A 304 -30.38 5.66 -8.97
CA LYS A 304 -31.06 6.07 -10.19
C LYS A 304 -32.51 5.61 -10.17
N TYR A 305 -33.42 6.52 -10.50
CA TYR A 305 -34.82 6.21 -10.76
C TYR A 305 -35.12 6.36 -12.24
N THR A 306 -35.77 5.34 -12.82
CA THR A 306 -36.28 5.36 -14.20
C THR A 306 -37.81 5.29 -14.12
N PRO A 307 -38.53 6.36 -14.48
CA PRO A 307 -39.99 6.37 -14.40
C PRO A 307 -40.61 5.34 -15.27
N VAL A 308 -41.74 4.79 -14.80
CA VAL A 308 -42.65 3.90 -15.54
C VAL A 308 -44.04 4.52 -15.60
N LYS A 309 -44.91 4.01 -16.50
CA LYS A 309 -46.28 4.49 -16.54
C LYS A 309 -47.07 4.02 -15.32
N SER A 310 -48.14 4.73 -15.03
CA SER A 310 -49.02 4.37 -13.89
C SER A 310 -49.60 2.96 -14.09
N GLY A 311 -49.42 2.10 -13.09
CA GLY A 311 -49.89 0.71 -13.11
C GLY A 311 -48.89 -0.32 -13.66
N GLU A 312 -47.72 0.11 -14.14
CA GLU A 312 -46.64 -0.78 -14.55
C GLU A 312 -45.73 -1.12 -13.36
N ASP A 313 -45.08 -2.29 -13.43
CA ASP A 313 -44.05 -2.69 -12.48
C ASP A 313 -42.86 -1.75 -12.52
N GLN A 314 -42.11 -1.69 -11.40
CA GLN A 314 -40.90 -0.88 -11.32
C GLN A 314 -39.88 -1.28 -12.38
N ASN A 315 -39.23 -0.28 -13.00
CA ASN A 315 -38.22 -0.51 -14.01
C ASN A 315 -37.01 -1.27 -13.42
N THR A 316 -36.64 -2.37 -14.10
CA THR A 316 -35.49 -3.20 -13.70
C THR A 316 -34.14 -2.46 -13.82
N SER A 317 -34.09 -1.30 -14.51
CA SER A 317 -32.91 -0.44 -14.62
C SER A 317 -32.78 0.57 -13.48
N ASN A 318 -33.69 0.55 -12.48
CA ASN A 318 -33.54 1.34 -11.26
C ASN A 318 -32.28 0.91 -10.50
N GLY A 319 -31.63 1.88 -9.85
CA GLY A 319 -30.48 1.60 -9.00
C GLY A 319 -30.86 0.69 -7.83
N ALA A 320 -30.00 -0.26 -7.51
CA ALA A 320 -30.26 -1.27 -6.48
C ALA A 320 -30.47 -0.69 -5.07
N LEU A 321 -29.97 0.53 -4.82
CA LEU A 321 -30.10 1.26 -3.55
C LEU A 321 -31.07 2.44 -3.65
N LEU A 322 -31.98 2.41 -4.61
CA LEU A 322 -33.01 3.45 -4.74
C LEU A 322 -33.83 3.56 -3.45
N GLY A 323 -33.89 4.78 -2.87
CA GLY A 323 -34.60 5.06 -1.63
C GLY A 323 -33.88 4.61 -0.35
N ASP A 324 -32.64 4.10 -0.44
CA ASP A 324 -31.86 3.62 0.70
C ASP A 324 -31.50 4.78 1.64
N SER A 325 -31.86 4.66 2.93
CA SER A 325 -31.63 5.68 3.93
C SER A 325 -30.16 5.85 4.28
N THR A 326 -29.39 4.76 4.30
CA THR A 326 -27.96 4.77 4.62
C THR A 326 -27.18 5.54 3.56
N VAL A 327 -27.47 5.33 2.27
CA VAL A 327 -26.83 6.07 1.17
C VAL A 327 -27.13 7.57 1.29
N ARG A 328 -28.38 7.92 1.61
CA ARG A 328 -28.80 9.31 1.79
C ARG A 328 -28.12 9.98 2.97
N GLU A 329 -27.98 9.27 4.09
CA GLU A 329 -27.27 9.79 5.27
C GLU A 329 -25.79 10.05 4.97
N ILE A 330 -25.10 9.08 4.32
CA ILE A 330 -23.71 9.23 3.89
C ILE A 330 -23.56 10.46 3.00
N GLN A 331 -24.42 10.62 2.00
CA GLN A 331 -24.39 11.76 1.07
C GLN A 331 -24.59 13.09 1.80
N ASN A 332 -25.56 13.18 2.70
CA ASN A 332 -25.83 14.38 3.47
C ASN A 332 -24.67 14.75 4.39
N LYS A 333 -24.08 13.77 5.08
CA LYS A 333 -22.95 14.02 5.97
C LYS A 333 -21.71 14.48 5.23
N LEU A 334 -21.41 13.88 4.09
CA LEU A 334 -20.31 14.32 3.23
C LEU A 334 -20.54 15.76 2.72
N LYS A 335 -21.75 16.09 2.26
CA LYS A 335 -22.09 17.46 1.86
C LYS A 335 -21.94 18.46 3.00
N GLN A 336 -22.35 18.09 4.20
CA GLN A 336 -22.18 18.94 5.39
C GLN A 336 -20.69 19.24 5.64
N GLN A 337 -19.82 18.21 5.52
CA GLN A 337 -18.38 18.39 5.72
C GLN A 337 -17.76 19.40 4.74
N LEU A 338 -18.21 19.45 3.47
CA LEU A 338 -17.70 20.42 2.48
C LEU A 338 -17.85 21.89 2.92
N THR A 339 -18.83 22.17 3.75
CA THR A 339 -19.16 23.52 4.25
C THR A 339 -18.83 23.72 5.72
N THR A 340 -18.27 22.72 6.39
CA THR A 340 -17.86 22.84 7.79
C THR A 340 -16.66 23.76 7.92
N LEU A 341 -16.76 24.76 8.78
CA LEU A 341 -15.70 25.74 8.99
C LEU A 341 -14.48 25.11 9.65
N GLN A 342 -13.29 25.43 9.13
CA GLN A 342 -11.99 25.00 9.64
C GLN A 342 -11.22 26.22 10.17
N PRO A 343 -11.27 26.51 11.48
CA PRO A 343 -10.68 27.71 12.07
C PRO A 343 -9.16 27.82 11.86
N GLU A 344 -8.47 26.68 11.89
CA GLU A 344 -7.01 26.60 11.78
C GLU A 344 -6.48 26.98 10.39
N GLY A 345 -7.32 26.96 9.36
CA GLY A 345 -6.98 27.37 8.00
C GLY A 345 -6.81 28.89 7.82
N GLY A 346 -7.07 29.69 8.86
CA GLY A 346 -6.99 31.12 8.78
C GLY A 346 -8.05 31.73 7.85
N GLU A 347 -7.63 32.24 6.72
CA GLU A 347 -8.55 32.77 5.66
C GLU A 347 -9.22 31.62 4.86
N PHE A 348 -8.61 30.45 4.80
CA PHE A 348 -9.18 29.27 4.14
C PHE A 348 -10.06 28.50 5.14
N ARG A 349 -11.33 28.88 5.23
CA ARG A 349 -12.26 28.33 6.23
C ARG A 349 -13.11 27.19 5.69
N ILE A 350 -13.35 27.16 4.39
CA ILE A 350 -14.11 26.13 3.66
C ILE A 350 -13.40 25.77 2.36
N LEU A 351 -13.75 24.65 1.75
CA LEU A 351 -13.15 24.22 0.47
C LEU A 351 -13.29 25.26 -0.65
N ALA A 352 -14.36 26.04 -0.66
CA ALA A 352 -14.59 27.08 -1.66
C ALA A 352 -13.54 28.20 -1.61
N ASP A 353 -12.97 28.48 -0.45
CA ASP A 353 -11.90 29.48 -0.30
C ASP A 353 -10.61 29.02 -1.00
N LEU A 354 -10.37 27.71 -1.05
CA LEU A 354 -9.29 27.08 -1.81
C LEU A 354 -9.60 26.93 -3.31
N GLY A 355 -10.77 27.38 -3.76
CA GLY A 355 -11.20 27.25 -5.15
C GLY A 355 -11.81 25.89 -5.49
N ILE A 356 -12.24 25.10 -4.49
CA ILE A 356 -12.92 23.81 -4.68
C ILE A 356 -14.40 24.02 -4.40
N THR A 357 -15.23 24.03 -5.44
CA THR A 357 -16.66 24.35 -5.35
C THR A 357 -17.53 23.18 -5.81
N GLN A 358 -18.73 23.07 -5.26
CA GLN A 358 -19.67 22.03 -5.66
C GLN A 358 -20.59 22.54 -6.78
N ASN A 359 -20.68 21.77 -7.87
CA ASN A 359 -21.65 21.99 -8.90
C ASN A 359 -23.06 21.62 -8.39
N ALA A 360 -23.96 22.60 -8.37
CA ALA A 360 -25.30 22.42 -7.79
C ALA A 360 -26.18 21.40 -8.53
N LYS A 361 -25.93 21.17 -9.84
CA LYS A 361 -26.73 20.23 -10.66
C LYS A 361 -26.26 18.80 -10.50
N THR A 362 -24.93 18.59 -10.46
CA THR A 362 -24.32 17.25 -10.47
C THR A 362 -23.91 16.78 -9.09
N GLY A 363 -23.78 17.70 -8.13
CA GLY A 363 -23.21 17.41 -6.81
C GLY A 363 -21.70 17.15 -6.80
N LYS A 364 -21.04 17.21 -7.96
CA LYS A 364 -19.62 17.01 -8.13
C LYS A 364 -18.82 18.24 -7.73
N LEU A 365 -17.57 18.05 -7.36
CA LEU A 365 -16.62 19.10 -7.06
C LEU A 365 -15.85 19.50 -8.30
N GLU A 366 -15.59 20.81 -8.43
CA GLU A 366 -14.80 21.43 -9.48
C GLU A 366 -13.65 22.20 -8.84
N ILE A 367 -12.46 22.15 -9.44
CA ILE A 367 -11.25 22.81 -8.94
C ILE A 367 -10.94 24.01 -9.83
N SER A 368 -10.78 25.19 -9.22
CA SER A 368 -10.13 26.34 -9.87
C SER A 368 -8.62 26.22 -9.65
N ASP A 369 -7.90 25.72 -10.66
CA ASP A 369 -6.42 25.58 -10.59
C ASP A 369 -5.74 26.91 -10.21
N THR A 370 -6.22 28.04 -10.72
CA THR A 370 -5.65 29.36 -10.43
C THR A 370 -5.75 29.73 -8.94
N LYS A 371 -6.92 29.48 -8.31
CA LYS A 371 -7.12 29.77 -6.89
C LYS A 371 -6.34 28.79 -6.00
N LEU A 372 -6.38 27.50 -6.34
CA LEU A 372 -5.67 26.47 -5.59
C LEU A 372 -4.15 26.70 -5.66
N ASP A 373 -3.59 26.94 -6.85
CA ASP A 373 -2.16 27.22 -7.03
C ASP A 373 -1.73 28.46 -6.26
N LYS A 374 -2.55 29.50 -6.26
CA LYS A 374 -2.28 30.73 -5.48
C LYS A 374 -2.23 30.42 -3.98
N ALA A 375 -3.25 29.76 -3.45
CA ALA A 375 -3.30 29.40 -2.03
C ALA A 375 -2.10 28.54 -1.60
N LEU A 376 -1.74 27.54 -2.42
CA LEU A 376 -0.63 26.64 -2.17
C LEU A 376 0.74 27.33 -2.22
N LYS A 377 0.91 28.35 -3.09
CA LYS A 377 2.17 29.10 -3.23
C LYS A 377 2.34 30.17 -2.15
N GLU A 378 1.27 30.91 -1.87
CA GLU A 378 1.33 32.08 -0.99
C GLU A 378 1.20 31.69 0.49
N GLU A 379 0.31 30.73 0.81
CA GLU A 379 -0.03 30.38 2.18
C GLU A 379 -0.09 28.85 2.43
N PRO A 380 0.96 28.10 2.06
CA PRO A 380 0.95 26.64 2.15
C PRO A 380 0.74 26.11 3.58
N GLY A 381 1.22 26.86 4.58
CA GLY A 381 1.02 26.53 5.99
C GLY A 381 -0.44 26.58 6.42
N LYS A 382 -1.18 27.59 5.95
CA LYS A 382 -2.62 27.74 6.23
C LYS A 382 -3.44 26.67 5.48
N VAL A 383 -3.07 26.35 4.22
CA VAL A 383 -3.70 25.27 3.46
C VAL A 383 -3.50 23.93 4.17
N ARG A 384 -2.27 23.66 4.65
CA ARG A 384 -2.00 22.47 5.48
C ARG A 384 -2.89 22.47 6.72
N ALA A 385 -2.91 23.56 7.49
CA ALA A 385 -3.71 23.65 8.70
C ALA A 385 -5.21 23.45 8.43
N PHE A 386 -5.72 23.94 7.31
CA PHE A 386 -7.09 23.67 6.86
C PHE A 386 -7.38 22.17 6.73
N PHE A 387 -6.49 21.40 6.11
CA PHE A 387 -6.70 19.96 5.92
C PHE A 387 -6.41 19.15 7.16
N THR A 388 -5.30 19.40 7.83
CA THR A 388 -4.84 18.56 8.96
C THR A 388 -5.37 19.01 10.32
N GLY A 389 -5.63 20.31 10.49
CA GLY A 389 -6.01 20.89 11.76
C GLY A 389 -5.03 20.56 12.89
N ASP A 390 -5.54 20.17 14.05
CA ASP A 390 -4.77 19.65 15.19
C ASP A 390 -4.39 18.17 15.03
N SER A 391 -4.74 17.55 13.89
CA SER A 391 -4.53 16.13 13.56
C SER A 391 -5.33 15.12 14.40
N ASP A 392 -6.17 15.58 15.32
CA ASP A 392 -7.02 14.77 16.20
C ASP A 392 -8.52 15.05 15.98
N LYS A 393 -8.97 16.29 16.14
CA LYS A 393 -10.39 16.69 16.14
C LYS A 393 -10.75 17.68 15.06
N THR A 394 -9.81 18.53 14.70
CA THR A 394 -10.02 19.62 13.72
C THR A 394 -9.27 19.30 12.43
N GLY A 395 -9.57 20.10 11.39
CA GLY A 395 -9.04 19.89 10.05
C GLY A 395 -9.96 19.04 9.17
N PHE A 396 -10.17 19.53 7.96
CA PHE A 396 -11.10 18.92 6.99
C PHE A 396 -10.83 17.44 6.76
N ALA A 397 -9.58 17.08 6.44
CA ALA A 397 -9.21 15.70 6.17
C ALA A 397 -9.21 14.84 7.44
N THR A 398 -8.88 15.39 8.61
CA THR A 398 -8.92 14.70 9.90
C THR A 398 -10.36 14.36 10.29
N GLN A 399 -11.29 15.29 10.17
CA GLN A 399 -12.71 15.03 10.44
C GLN A 399 -13.31 14.05 9.45
N THR A 400 -12.95 14.17 8.16
CA THR A 400 -13.38 13.22 7.12
C THR A 400 -12.82 11.80 7.42
N ARG A 401 -11.57 11.67 7.85
CA ARG A 401 -10.96 10.37 8.26
C ARG A 401 -11.74 9.74 9.40
N THR A 402 -12.09 10.51 10.43
CA THR A 402 -12.89 10.02 11.56
C THR A 402 -14.25 9.51 11.10
N TYR A 403 -14.92 10.24 10.23
CA TYR A 403 -16.18 9.80 9.66
C TYR A 403 -16.02 8.55 8.78
N MET A 404 -15.01 8.49 7.90
CA MET A 404 -14.74 7.29 7.08
C MET A 404 -14.46 6.06 7.95
N LYS A 405 -13.75 6.23 9.07
CA LYS A 405 -13.52 5.14 10.02
C LYS A 405 -14.85 4.58 10.56
N SER A 406 -15.80 5.45 10.95
CA SER A 406 -17.12 4.98 11.43
C SER A 406 -17.96 4.30 10.36
N LEU A 407 -17.76 4.64 9.08
CA LEU A 407 -18.47 3.98 7.97
C LEU A 407 -17.87 2.63 7.59
N LEU A 408 -16.53 2.54 7.57
CA LEU A 408 -15.75 1.45 6.95
C LEU A 408 -15.17 0.48 7.99
N ASP A 409 -15.43 0.66 9.27
CA ASP A 409 -14.98 -0.28 10.29
C ASP A 409 -15.43 -1.70 9.96
N ASN A 410 -14.49 -2.66 10.09
CA ASN A 410 -14.72 -4.05 9.69
C ASN A 410 -15.56 -4.86 10.71
N ILE A 411 -15.80 -4.30 11.89
CA ILE A 411 -16.55 -4.97 12.98
C ILE A 411 -17.94 -4.39 13.09
N ASP A 412 -18.06 -3.08 13.31
CA ASP A 412 -19.28 -2.37 13.63
C ASP A 412 -19.60 -1.18 12.70
N GLY A 413 -18.82 -1.02 11.62
CA GLY A 413 -19.04 0.03 10.65
C GLY A 413 -20.41 -0.04 9.96
N VAL A 414 -20.94 1.12 9.61
CA VAL A 414 -22.28 1.24 9.00
C VAL A 414 -22.42 0.37 7.75
N ILE A 415 -21.40 0.32 6.89
CA ILE A 415 -21.42 -0.49 5.68
C ILE A 415 -21.39 -1.98 6.02
N LYS A 416 -20.58 -2.40 6.98
CA LYS A 416 -20.52 -3.80 7.43
C LYS A 416 -21.85 -4.26 8.01
N THR A 417 -22.44 -3.49 8.90
CA THR A 417 -23.75 -3.78 9.49
C THR A 417 -24.84 -3.91 8.41
N LYS A 418 -24.81 -3.04 7.39
CA LYS A 418 -25.73 -3.11 6.25
C LYS A 418 -25.54 -4.40 5.45
N GLN A 419 -24.31 -4.78 5.13
CA GLN A 419 -24.01 -6.02 4.41
C GLN A 419 -24.49 -7.25 5.19
N ASP A 420 -24.17 -7.32 6.48
CA ASP A 420 -24.59 -8.45 7.32
C ASP A 420 -26.12 -8.58 7.43
N GLY A 421 -26.82 -7.45 7.50
CA GLY A 421 -28.29 -7.43 7.48
C GLY A 421 -28.87 -7.98 6.18
N LEU A 422 -28.29 -7.59 5.03
CA LEU A 422 -28.69 -8.09 3.71
C LEU A 422 -28.38 -9.59 3.57
N ASP A 423 -27.19 -10.04 3.97
CA ASP A 423 -26.79 -11.45 3.93
C ASP A 423 -27.66 -12.33 4.81
N SER A 424 -28.03 -11.83 6.01
CA SER A 424 -28.98 -12.51 6.90
C SER A 424 -30.34 -12.65 6.24
N THR A 425 -30.81 -11.61 5.53
CA THR A 425 -32.10 -11.65 4.84
C THR A 425 -32.07 -12.64 3.66
N ILE A 426 -30.97 -12.67 2.89
CA ILE A 426 -30.78 -13.64 1.79
C ILE A 426 -30.81 -15.07 2.34
N LYS A 427 -30.11 -15.35 3.46
CA LYS A 427 -30.13 -16.69 4.11
C LYS A 427 -31.55 -17.10 4.54
N LYS A 428 -32.35 -16.16 5.06
CA LYS A 428 -33.75 -16.44 5.42
C LYS A 428 -34.60 -16.79 4.18
N LEU A 429 -34.39 -16.07 3.08
CA LEU A 429 -35.06 -16.34 1.81
C LEU A 429 -34.62 -17.68 1.21
N ASP A 430 -33.35 -18.08 1.32
CA ASP A 430 -32.85 -19.39 0.93
C ASP A 430 -33.55 -20.52 1.70
N THR A 431 -33.66 -20.34 3.01
CA THR A 431 -34.40 -21.30 3.86
C THR A 431 -35.87 -21.38 3.46
N GLN A 432 -36.50 -20.24 3.19
CA GLN A 432 -37.89 -20.18 2.74
C GLN A 432 -38.05 -20.86 1.37
N LEU A 433 -37.15 -20.59 0.41
CA LEU A 433 -37.13 -21.21 -0.93
C LEU A 433 -37.06 -22.74 -0.80
N THR A 434 -36.15 -23.26 0.00
CA THR A 434 -35.99 -24.68 0.27
C THR A 434 -37.30 -25.29 0.84
N ARG A 435 -37.91 -24.64 1.82
CA ARG A 435 -39.15 -25.11 2.46
C ARG A 435 -40.31 -25.17 1.44
N VAL A 436 -40.46 -24.10 0.63
CA VAL A 436 -41.55 -24.08 -0.40
C VAL A 436 -41.27 -25.10 -1.49
N THR A 437 -40.00 -25.28 -1.91
CA THR A 437 -39.64 -26.32 -2.88
C THR A 437 -40.00 -27.72 -2.36
N ASN A 438 -39.66 -28.05 -1.14
CA ASN A 438 -40.00 -29.34 -0.54
C ASN A 438 -41.53 -29.54 -0.45
N SER A 439 -42.27 -28.47 -0.04
CA SER A 439 -43.73 -28.53 -0.03
C SER A 439 -44.35 -28.77 -1.40
N ILE A 440 -43.75 -28.19 -2.46
CA ILE A 440 -44.18 -28.44 -3.86
C ILE A 440 -43.91 -29.90 -4.23
N GLU A 441 -42.73 -30.44 -3.97
CA GLU A 441 -42.37 -31.83 -4.27
C GLU A 441 -43.29 -32.81 -3.54
N GLU A 442 -43.64 -32.59 -2.28
CA GLU A 442 -44.61 -33.39 -1.54
C GLU A 442 -46.01 -33.30 -2.15
N THR A 443 -46.42 -32.13 -2.61
CA THR A 443 -47.71 -31.94 -3.27
C THR A 443 -47.77 -32.67 -4.61
N ILE A 444 -46.72 -32.57 -5.43
CA ILE A 444 -46.59 -33.28 -6.69
C ILE A 444 -46.56 -34.80 -6.46
N ALA A 445 -45.86 -35.28 -5.47
CA ALA A 445 -45.85 -36.71 -5.13
C ALA A 445 -47.25 -37.22 -4.73
N ARG A 446 -48.05 -36.40 -4.00
CA ARG A 446 -49.45 -36.73 -3.71
C ARG A 446 -50.31 -36.81 -5.00
N TYR A 447 -50.19 -35.84 -5.87
CA TYR A 447 -50.91 -35.86 -7.17
C TYR A 447 -50.48 -37.06 -7.99
N GLN A 448 -49.21 -37.37 -8.09
CA GLN A 448 -48.73 -38.54 -8.80
C GLN A 448 -49.34 -39.83 -8.26
N LYS A 449 -49.42 -40.00 -6.93
CA LYS A 449 -50.05 -41.14 -6.28
C LYS A 449 -51.57 -41.21 -6.60
N GLN A 450 -52.24 -40.06 -6.54
CA GLN A 450 -53.67 -39.96 -6.88
C GLN A 450 -53.93 -40.34 -8.36
N PHE A 451 -53.12 -39.85 -9.29
CA PHE A 451 -53.20 -40.15 -10.71
C PHE A 451 -52.88 -41.62 -10.99
N THR A 452 -51.87 -42.21 -10.31
CA THR A 452 -51.59 -43.64 -10.40
C THR A 452 -52.79 -44.49 -9.93
N ASN A 453 -53.46 -44.11 -8.86
CA ASN A 453 -54.65 -44.80 -8.34
C ASN A 453 -55.85 -44.62 -9.32
N LEU A 454 -55.99 -43.42 -9.90
CA LEU A 454 -57.03 -43.16 -10.92
C LEU A 454 -56.81 -43.99 -12.18
N ASP A 455 -55.57 -44.02 -12.67
CA ASP A 455 -55.19 -44.80 -13.88
C ASP A 455 -55.49 -46.28 -13.70
N LYS A 456 -55.17 -46.82 -12.52
CA LYS A 456 -55.50 -48.21 -12.15
C LYS A 456 -56.99 -48.44 -12.09
N ALA A 457 -57.78 -47.57 -11.44
CA ALA A 457 -59.21 -47.70 -11.30
C ALA A 457 -59.91 -47.64 -12.71
N MET A 458 -59.43 -46.73 -13.57
CA MET A 458 -59.92 -46.61 -14.95
C MET A 458 -59.61 -47.85 -15.84
N SER A 459 -58.36 -48.39 -15.66
CA SER A 459 -57.96 -49.63 -16.34
C SER A 459 -58.81 -50.82 -15.91
N ASP A 460 -59.06 -50.95 -14.57
CA ASP A 460 -59.96 -52.04 -14.05
C ASP A 460 -61.36 -51.89 -14.55
N MET A 461 -61.92 -50.66 -14.64
CA MET A 461 -63.22 -50.37 -15.15
C MET A 461 -63.32 -50.65 -16.66
N SER A 462 -62.33 -50.26 -17.48
CA SER A 462 -62.19 -50.55 -18.87
C SER A 462 -62.15 -52.07 -19.13
N SER A 463 -61.37 -52.80 -18.35
CA SER A 463 -61.33 -54.28 -18.44
C SER A 463 -62.67 -54.94 -18.08
N THR A 464 -63.39 -54.41 -17.08
CA THR A 464 -64.69 -54.87 -16.69
C THR A 464 -65.73 -54.61 -17.81
N THR A 465 -65.72 -53.41 -18.37
CA THR A 465 -66.55 -53.02 -19.51
C THR A 465 -66.30 -53.93 -20.74
N SER A 466 -65.04 -54.19 -21.06
CA SER A 466 -64.65 -55.08 -22.16
C SER A 466 -65.15 -56.52 -21.92
N ARG A 467 -65.10 -57.04 -20.70
CA ARG A 467 -65.63 -58.31 -20.30
C ARG A 467 -67.13 -58.34 -20.46
N LEU A 468 -67.86 -57.34 -19.96
CA LEU A 468 -69.33 -57.24 -20.14
C LEU A 468 -69.74 -57.17 -21.62
N THR A 469 -69.03 -56.31 -22.38
CA THR A 469 -69.28 -56.23 -23.84
C THR A 469 -69.07 -57.58 -24.53
N SER A 470 -68.03 -58.32 -24.17
CA SER A 470 -67.77 -59.65 -24.73
C SER A 470 -68.79 -60.73 -24.28
N MET A 471 -69.38 -60.55 -23.13
CA MET A 471 -70.47 -61.41 -22.63
C MET A 471 -71.82 -61.13 -23.40
N PHE A 472 -72.13 -59.85 -23.59
CA PHE A 472 -73.31 -59.43 -24.32
C PHE A 472 -73.22 -59.75 -25.83
N SER A 473 -72.04 -59.77 -26.42
CA SER A 473 -71.78 -60.13 -27.80
C SER A 473 -71.88 -61.64 -28.12
N LYS A 474 -71.97 -62.47 -27.05
CA LYS A 474 -72.13 -63.92 -27.12
C LYS A 474 -73.54 -64.40 -26.79
N LEU A 475 -74.45 -63.51 -26.44
CA LEU A 475 -75.91 -63.72 -26.31
C LEU A 475 -76.60 -63.33 -27.62
#